data_32690db11abe393ca171d52aca644089
#
_entry.id   32690db11abe393ca171d52aca644089
#
_cell.length_a   1.000
_cell.length_b   1.000
_cell.length_c   1.000
_cell.angle_alpha   90.00
_cell.angle_beta   90.00
_cell.angle_gamma   90.00
#
_symmetry.space_group_name_H-M   'P 1'
#
loop_
_entity.id
_entity.type
_entity.pdbx_description
1 polymer ?
#
loop_
_entity_poly.entity_id
_entity_poly.type
_entity_poly.pdbx_seq_one_letter_code
_entity_poly.pdbx_strand_id
1 'polypeptide(L)'
;MRVIRIAALALAAAVAGTARAAVSQETLDGKVSSFEDIRYWIGEGTNRIAVIFDFHDGSKPQTSFAWGYRWNGTATNMTEIVGQISALDPRLHAFISTSTYGSFIDAFGYDLDDDGGTFERVYNSEIQATASVASDEDDIFPSPESYSGIDDEGHFVYMGTSWLQLWGTGESLTDVGWAMTPNGIDGTFPTNGQWVCWRFGDYSTTYGDMETWEVIDEGYWFEPINATYAAIPGAARRAVLPAVGNVYYASLKAAFDAARGGREIALPAAATVDGASRTITVGETSSGDSQSYQWPEWYDLVQNGSSVSLTLNAVATPTFTADPASAMKPFSVDGDKVTVVPGNVIDGLYYGLLSATDLAKGFSEPKIWVRAENGSVVLEAAKAGTSGFYKVKVSDAAE
;
A
#
# COMPACT_ATOMS: atom_id res chain seq x y z
N MET A 1 53.27 2.95 11.20
CA MET A 1 52.04 3.64 11.50
C MET A 1 52.02 4.96 10.74
N ARG A 2 51.40 5.03 9.58
CA ARG A 2 51.21 6.27 8.85
C ARG A 2 49.70 6.59 8.88
N VAL A 3 49.36 7.62 9.62
CA VAL A 3 47.99 8.17 9.65
C VAL A 3 47.77 8.89 8.33
N ILE A 4 46.93 8.36 7.47
CA ILE A 4 46.46 9.04 6.27
C ILE A 4 45.28 9.91 6.69
N ARG A 5 45.52 11.22 6.70
CA ARG A 5 44.43 12.21 6.84
C ARG A 5 43.74 12.33 5.49
N ILE A 6 42.52 11.89 5.41
CA ILE A 6 41.63 12.15 4.25
C ILE A 6 41.23 13.63 4.36
N ALA A 7 41.73 14.43 3.42
CA ALA A 7 41.28 15.80 3.26
C ALA A 7 39.98 15.76 2.41
N ALA A 8 38.86 16.02 3.05
CA ALA A 8 37.60 16.27 2.34
C ALA A 8 37.77 17.57 1.51
N LEU A 9 37.68 17.44 0.22
CA LEU A 9 37.68 18.57 -0.72
C LEU A 9 36.26 19.16 -0.68
N ALA A 10 36.06 20.20 0.13
CA ALA A 10 34.85 21.00 0.10
C ALA A 10 34.88 21.90 -1.14
N LEU A 11 34.14 21.53 -2.17
CA LEU A 11 33.87 22.42 -3.31
C LEU A 11 32.70 23.33 -2.90
N ALA A 12 32.98 24.49 -2.40
CA ALA A 12 31.99 25.53 -2.14
C ALA A 12 31.56 26.16 -3.44
N ALA A 13 30.49 25.67 -4.03
CA ALA A 13 29.74 26.40 -5.06
C ALA A 13 28.80 27.38 -4.36
N ALA A 14 29.09 28.69 -4.50
CA ALA A 14 28.15 29.74 -4.11
C ALA A 14 26.94 29.70 -5.03
N VAL A 15 25.86 29.08 -4.58
CA VAL A 15 24.55 29.13 -5.25
C VAL A 15 23.77 30.28 -4.64
N ALA A 16 23.32 31.20 -5.50
CA ALA A 16 22.39 32.28 -5.17
C ALA A 16 21.11 31.66 -4.59
N GLY A 17 20.73 32.12 -3.39
CA GLY A 17 19.59 31.60 -2.67
C GLY A 17 18.27 31.76 -3.45
N THR A 18 17.79 30.69 -4.04
CA THR A 18 16.37 30.48 -4.27
C THR A 18 15.79 30.00 -2.92
N ALA A 19 14.69 30.63 -2.49
CA ALA A 19 13.99 30.20 -1.30
C ALA A 19 13.59 28.73 -1.49
N ARG A 20 14.24 27.83 -0.76
CA ARG A 20 13.92 26.40 -0.74
C ARG A 20 12.50 26.21 -0.23
N ALA A 21 11.73 25.44 -0.96
CA ALA A 21 10.45 24.98 -0.46
C ALA A 21 10.73 24.10 0.75
N ALA A 22 10.38 24.57 1.93
CA ALA A 22 10.45 23.71 3.12
C ALA A 22 9.57 22.48 2.90
N VAL A 23 10.07 21.32 3.30
CA VAL A 23 9.27 20.07 3.38
C VAL A 23 7.91 20.42 3.96
N SER A 24 6.82 20.10 3.25
CA SER A 24 5.50 20.51 3.69
C SER A 24 5.17 19.84 5.03
N GLN A 25 4.61 20.59 5.97
CA GLN A 25 4.18 20.06 7.27
C GLN A 25 3.24 18.85 7.12
N GLU A 26 2.47 18.76 6.03
CA GLU A 26 1.63 17.62 5.71
C GLU A 26 2.41 16.31 5.50
N THR A 27 3.63 16.39 4.98
CA THR A 27 4.52 15.23 4.87
C THR A 27 4.99 14.77 6.25
N LEU A 28 5.00 15.68 7.22
CA LEU A 28 5.55 15.48 8.55
C LEU A 28 4.55 14.90 9.58
N ASP A 29 3.24 14.98 9.35
CA ASP A 29 2.23 14.69 10.37
C ASP A 29 1.62 13.28 10.32
N GLY A 30 1.94 12.48 9.30
CA GLY A 30 1.26 11.21 9.04
C GLY A 30 2.01 9.97 9.53
N LYS A 31 2.13 9.74 10.84
CA LYS A 31 2.66 8.45 11.33
C LYS A 31 1.73 7.31 10.95
N VAL A 32 2.35 6.21 10.50
CA VAL A 32 1.67 4.97 10.14
C VAL A 32 1.72 4.02 11.34
N SER A 33 0.55 3.64 11.83
CA SER A 33 0.40 2.58 12.82
C SER A 33 -0.34 1.38 12.26
N SER A 34 -1.22 1.60 11.28
CA SER A 34 -2.06 0.58 10.67
C SER A 34 -2.21 0.81 9.16
N PHE A 35 -2.84 -0.11 8.45
CA PHE A 35 -3.16 0.06 7.03
C PHE A 35 -4.09 1.27 6.77
N GLU A 36 -4.86 1.69 7.75
CA GLU A 36 -5.80 2.82 7.63
C GLU A 36 -5.07 4.18 7.63
N ASP A 37 -3.81 4.22 8.08
CA ASP A 37 -2.98 5.42 8.09
C ASP A 37 -2.26 5.65 6.75
N ILE A 38 -2.26 4.66 5.86
CA ILE A 38 -1.61 4.76 4.55
C ILE A 38 -2.37 5.75 3.67
N ARG A 39 -1.63 6.69 3.07
CA ARG A 39 -2.18 7.82 2.31
C ARG A 39 -1.97 7.74 0.80
N TYR A 40 -1.14 6.83 0.31
CA TYR A 40 -0.94 6.61 -1.11
C TYR A 40 -1.05 5.13 -1.45
N TRP A 41 -2.11 4.79 -2.19
CA TRP A 41 -2.39 3.43 -2.64
C TRP A 41 -2.15 3.28 -4.13
N ILE A 42 -1.36 2.27 -4.48
CA ILE A 42 -0.97 1.91 -5.84
C ILE A 42 -1.62 0.57 -6.20
N GLY A 43 -1.94 0.38 -7.48
CA GLY A 43 -2.66 -0.80 -7.94
C GLY A 43 -4.13 -0.81 -7.51
N GLU A 44 -4.81 -1.92 -7.77
CA GLU A 44 -6.23 -2.11 -7.49
C GLU A 44 -6.55 -3.56 -7.16
N GLY A 45 -7.52 -3.77 -6.27
CA GLY A 45 -7.94 -5.10 -5.88
C GLY A 45 -8.29 -5.20 -4.40
N THR A 46 -8.66 -6.43 -4.02
CA THR A 46 -9.08 -6.74 -2.64
C THR A 46 -7.92 -7.13 -1.73
N ASN A 47 -6.83 -7.66 -2.31
CA ASN A 47 -5.61 -7.93 -1.55
C ASN A 47 -4.82 -6.63 -1.36
N ARG A 48 -4.15 -6.49 -0.24
CA ARG A 48 -3.35 -5.31 0.08
C ARG A 48 -2.11 -5.67 0.90
N ILE A 49 -1.07 -4.87 0.73
CA ILE A 49 0.12 -4.84 1.58
C ILE A 49 0.50 -3.40 1.88
N ALA A 50 1.27 -3.21 2.94
CA ALA A 50 2.06 -2.00 3.15
C ALA A 50 3.49 -2.25 2.69
N VAL A 51 4.07 -1.31 1.96
CA VAL A 51 5.45 -1.34 1.48
C VAL A 51 6.19 -0.17 2.09
N ILE A 52 7.23 -0.46 2.86
CA ILE A 52 7.98 0.52 3.63
C ILE A 52 9.41 0.60 3.09
N PHE A 53 9.89 1.83 2.87
CA PHE A 53 11.30 2.11 2.65
C PHE A 53 11.81 2.90 3.85
N ASP A 54 12.66 2.26 4.65
CA ASP A 54 13.29 2.84 5.84
C ASP A 54 14.76 3.11 5.55
N PHE A 55 15.06 4.37 5.25
CA PHE A 55 16.39 4.81 4.88
C PHE A 55 17.34 4.89 6.06
N HIS A 56 16.81 4.89 7.28
CA HIS A 56 17.57 4.94 8.53
C HIS A 56 18.66 6.04 8.56
N ASP A 57 18.41 7.15 7.89
CA ASP A 57 19.29 8.32 7.90
C ASP A 57 19.03 9.15 9.15
N GLY A 58 19.85 8.95 10.20
CA GLY A 58 19.71 9.65 11.47
C GLY A 58 19.95 11.17 11.40
N SER A 59 20.37 11.71 10.25
CA SER A 59 20.54 13.15 10.03
C SER A 59 19.21 13.87 9.77
N LYS A 60 18.15 13.13 9.41
CA LYS A 60 16.85 13.67 9.01
C LYS A 60 15.76 13.17 9.96
N PRO A 61 14.76 14.01 10.28
CA PRO A 61 13.71 13.64 11.23
C PRO A 61 12.74 12.57 10.69
N GLN A 62 12.68 12.41 9.38
CA GLN A 62 11.80 11.46 8.73
C GLN A 62 12.56 10.77 7.62
N THR A 63 12.72 9.48 7.77
CA THR A 63 13.53 8.65 6.90
C THR A 63 12.89 7.31 6.57
N SER A 64 11.63 7.11 6.98
CA SER A 64 10.88 5.89 6.72
C SER A 64 9.47 6.23 6.23
N PHE A 65 9.11 5.71 5.05
CA PHE A 65 7.84 6.01 4.39
C PHE A 65 7.14 4.74 3.96
N ALA A 66 5.79 4.75 4.05
CA ALA A 66 4.93 3.64 3.69
C ALA A 66 3.98 4.00 2.55
N TRP A 67 3.93 3.13 1.55
CA TRP A 67 2.93 3.08 0.48
C TRP A 67 2.02 1.89 0.67
N GLY A 68 0.81 1.96 0.17
CA GLY A 68 -0.07 0.81 0.03
C GLY A 68 -0.01 0.25 -1.39
N TYR A 69 -0.03 -1.06 -1.51
CA TYR A 69 -0.16 -1.73 -2.80
C TYR A 69 -1.33 -2.69 -2.79
N ARG A 70 -2.12 -2.71 -3.89
CA ARG A 70 -3.32 -3.55 -4.05
C ARG A 70 -3.25 -4.40 -5.30
N TRP A 71 -3.81 -5.62 -5.24
CA TRP A 71 -3.93 -6.50 -6.40
C TRP A 71 -5.13 -7.45 -6.27
N ASN A 72 -5.46 -8.12 -7.39
CA ASN A 72 -6.41 -9.22 -7.43
C ASN A 72 -5.72 -10.54 -7.76
N GLY A 73 -6.27 -11.66 -7.28
CA GLY A 73 -5.72 -12.99 -7.57
C GLY A 73 -4.35 -13.24 -6.95
N THR A 74 -3.43 -13.80 -7.73
CA THR A 74 -2.06 -14.08 -7.29
C THR A 74 -1.23 -12.80 -7.30
N ALA A 75 -0.44 -12.57 -6.26
CA ALA A 75 0.47 -11.44 -6.20
C ALA A 75 1.57 -11.57 -7.26
N THR A 76 2.00 -10.43 -7.78
CA THR A 76 3.27 -10.32 -8.51
C THR A 76 4.44 -10.30 -7.53
N ASN A 77 5.68 -10.40 -8.03
CA ASN A 77 6.86 -10.35 -7.18
C ASN A 77 7.18 -8.91 -6.72
N MET A 78 8.07 -8.79 -5.75
CA MET A 78 8.40 -7.48 -5.19
C MET A 78 9.18 -6.58 -6.14
N THR A 79 9.90 -7.12 -7.14
CA THR A 79 10.57 -6.34 -8.19
C THR A 79 9.56 -5.50 -8.97
N GLU A 80 8.46 -6.11 -9.39
CA GLU A 80 7.40 -5.41 -10.12
C GLU A 80 6.66 -4.42 -9.22
N ILE A 81 6.40 -4.77 -7.96
CA ILE A 81 5.72 -3.89 -7.01
C ILE A 81 6.56 -2.64 -6.76
N VAL A 82 7.85 -2.78 -6.47
CA VAL A 82 8.78 -1.65 -6.28
C VAL A 82 8.86 -0.80 -7.56
N GLY A 83 8.97 -1.44 -8.71
CA GLY A 83 8.98 -0.75 -10.01
C GLY A 83 7.71 0.09 -10.24
N GLN A 84 6.52 -0.43 -9.89
CA GLN A 84 5.27 0.31 -10.00
C GLN A 84 5.18 1.47 -9.00
N ILE A 85 5.66 1.27 -7.77
CA ILE A 85 5.69 2.35 -6.76
C ILE A 85 6.59 3.48 -7.26
N SER A 86 7.83 3.18 -7.69
CA SER A 86 8.77 4.16 -8.21
C SER A 86 8.27 4.86 -9.47
N ALA A 87 7.59 4.15 -10.38
CA ALA A 87 6.99 4.75 -11.58
C ALA A 87 5.84 5.72 -11.26
N LEU A 88 5.09 5.47 -10.18
CA LEU A 88 3.91 6.24 -9.79
C LEU A 88 4.19 7.29 -8.71
N ASP A 89 5.27 7.17 -7.97
CA ASP A 89 5.83 8.22 -7.10
C ASP A 89 7.26 8.54 -7.56
N PRO A 90 7.46 9.55 -8.41
CA PRO A 90 8.76 9.86 -9.01
C PRO A 90 9.81 10.31 -7.98
N ARG A 91 9.41 10.58 -6.75
CA ARG A 91 10.35 10.90 -5.66
C ARG A 91 11.07 9.65 -5.14
N LEU A 92 10.50 8.45 -5.35
CA LEU A 92 11.17 7.20 -4.98
C LEU A 92 12.01 6.69 -6.15
N HIS A 93 13.31 6.68 -5.98
CA HIS A 93 14.27 6.14 -6.94
C HIS A 93 14.75 4.77 -6.49
N ALA A 94 14.53 3.75 -7.31
CA ALA A 94 14.98 2.38 -7.05
C ALA A 94 16.09 1.99 -8.03
N PHE A 95 17.24 1.62 -7.50
CA PHE A 95 18.36 1.11 -8.27
C PHE A 95 18.39 -0.42 -8.14
N ILE A 96 18.06 -1.08 -9.24
CA ILE A 96 17.95 -2.55 -9.29
C ILE A 96 18.94 -3.06 -10.32
N SER A 97 19.87 -3.90 -9.88
CA SER A 97 20.74 -4.65 -10.77
C SER A 97 20.22 -6.06 -11.00
N THR A 98 20.56 -6.62 -12.14
CA THR A 98 20.19 -8.00 -12.51
C THR A 98 21.43 -8.82 -12.82
N SER A 99 21.50 -10.00 -12.23
CA SER A 99 22.56 -10.96 -12.44
C SER A 99 21.99 -12.34 -12.84
N THR A 100 22.87 -13.33 -13.02
CA THR A 100 22.46 -14.73 -13.21
C THR A 100 21.76 -15.33 -11.98
N TYR A 101 21.84 -14.68 -10.83
CA TYR A 101 21.22 -15.10 -9.57
C TYR A 101 19.90 -14.38 -9.27
N GLY A 102 19.45 -13.50 -10.18
CA GLY A 102 18.24 -12.71 -10.02
C GLY A 102 18.51 -11.21 -9.89
N SER A 103 17.50 -10.48 -9.48
CA SER A 103 17.55 -9.03 -9.27
C SER A 103 17.88 -8.70 -7.81
N PHE A 104 18.66 -7.64 -7.63
CA PHE A 104 19.11 -7.13 -6.34
C PHE A 104 18.84 -5.66 -6.24
N ILE A 105 18.51 -5.21 -5.03
CA ILE A 105 18.42 -3.78 -4.72
C ILE A 105 19.83 -3.28 -4.44
N ASP A 106 20.30 -2.37 -5.27
CA ASP A 106 21.58 -1.71 -5.06
C ASP A 106 21.43 -0.50 -4.13
N ALA A 107 20.34 0.27 -4.30
CA ALA A 107 20.03 1.41 -3.45
C ALA A 107 18.60 1.89 -3.66
N PHE A 108 18.11 2.68 -2.69
CA PHE A 108 16.94 3.53 -2.83
C PHE A 108 17.31 4.98 -2.53
N GLY A 109 16.78 5.91 -3.32
CA GLY A 109 16.84 7.34 -3.08
C GLY A 109 15.43 7.92 -2.95
N TYR A 110 15.30 9.01 -2.22
CA TYR A 110 14.03 9.69 -2.04
C TYR A 110 14.19 11.20 -2.07
N ASP A 111 13.54 11.84 -3.03
CA ASP A 111 13.40 13.29 -3.15
C ASP A 111 12.39 13.76 -2.09
N LEU A 112 12.90 14.29 -0.98
CA LEU A 112 12.08 14.58 0.19
C LEU A 112 11.24 15.84 0.02
N ASP A 113 11.75 16.84 -0.69
CA ASP A 113 11.10 18.15 -0.86
C ASP A 113 10.33 18.32 -2.19
N ASP A 114 10.36 17.29 -3.07
CA ASP A 114 9.63 17.26 -4.35
C ASP A 114 10.09 18.36 -5.34
N ASP A 115 11.38 18.67 -5.32
CA ASP A 115 11.97 19.68 -6.21
C ASP A 115 12.57 19.09 -7.49
N GLY A 116 12.61 17.77 -7.62
CA GLY A 116 13.10 17.01 -8.76
C GLY A 116 14.52 16.53 -8.60
N GLY A 117 14.89 16.11 -7.40
CA GLY A 117 16.19 15.58 -7.06
C GLY A 117 16.71 14.52 -8.03
N THR A 118 18.00 14.49 -8.28
CA THR A 118 18.65 13.48 -9.10
C THR A 118 19.58 12.63 -8.24
N PHE A 119 19.56 11.31 -8.52
CA PHE A 119 20.31 10.33 -7.75
C PHE A 119 21.23 9.56 -8.69
N GLU A 120 22.48 9.40 -8.28
CA GLU A 120 23.49 8.70 -9.08
C GLU A 120 24.28 7.70 -8.23
N ARG A 121 24.63 6.56 -8.82
CA ARG A 121 25.62 5.62 -8.28
C ARG A 121 26.95 5.87 -8.96
N VAL A 122 27.91 6.39 -8.22
CA VAL A 122 29.22 6.76 -8.75
C VAL A 122 30.27 5.77 -8.29
N TYR A 123 30.88 5.06 -9.25
CA TYR A 123 32.01 4.18 -8.95
C TYR A 123 33.30 4.99 -8.83
N ASN A 124 33.91 4.91 -7.66
CA ASN A 124 35.24 5.49 -7.42
C ASN A 124 36.32 4.40 -7.61
N SER A 125 37.08 4.51 -8.69
CA SER A 125 38.12 3.55 -9.03
C SER A 125 39.35 3.57 -8.09
N GLU A 126 39.57 4.67 -7.35
CA GLU A 126 40.70 4.77 -6.42
C GLU A 126 40.46 3.95 -5.13
N ILE A 127 39.22 3.93 -4.65
CA ILE A 127 38.84 3.15 -3.48
C ILE A 127 38.09 1.86 -3.84
N GLN A 128 37.85 1.62 -5.12
CA GLN A 128 37.10 0.47 -5.65
C GLN A 128 35.73 0.30 -5.01
N ALA A 129 35.04 1.41 -4.73
CA ALA A 129 33.73 1.43 -4.11
C ALA A 129 32.74 2.28 -4.93
N THR A 130 31.46 1.96 -4.80
CA THR A 130 30.37 2.75 -5.38
C THR A 130 29.75 3.57 -4.28
N ALA A 131 29.61 4.86 -4.50
CA ALA A 131 28.93 5.77 -3.59
C ALA A 131 27.59 6.22 -4.16
N SER A 132 26.64 6.50 -3.30
CA SER A 132 25.37 7.14 -3.65
C SER A 132 25.54 8.65 -3.58
N VAL A 133 25.09 9.36 -4.60
CA VAL A 133 25.18 10.83 -4.69
C VAL A 133 23.79 11.37 -5.02
N ALA A 134 23.24 12.19 -4.14
CA ALA A 134 22.03 12.97 -4.37
C ALA A 134 22.38 14.38 -4.90
N SER A 135 21.48 14.99 -5.64
CA SER A 135 21.70 16.34 -6.20
C SER A 135 21.71 17.45 -5.15
N ASP A 136 21.03 17.23 -4.06
CA ASP A 136 21.00 18.18 -2.94
C ASP A 136 21.03 17.50 -1.57
N GLU A 137 21.16 18.33 -0.51
CA GLU A 137 21.35 17.88 0.87
C GLU A 137 20.05 17.51 1.58
N ASP A 138 18.85 17.87 1.01
CA ASP A 138 17.55 17.50 1.57
C ASP A 138 17.12 16.13 1.12
N ASP A 139 17.66 15.64 -0.01
CA ASP A 139 17.45 14.29 -0.50
C ASP A 139 18.01 13.21 0.41
N ILE A 140 17.39 12.04 0.36
CA ILE A 140 17.81 10.88 1.14
C ILE A 140 18.38 9.83 0.18
N PHE A 141 19.67 9.53 0.29
CA PHE A 141 20.31 8.51 -0.53
C PHE A 141 21.48 7.83 0.21
N PRO A 142 21.21 6.92 1.16
CA PRO A 142 22.26 6.27 1.92
C PRO A 142 23.11 5.36 1.02
N SER A 143 24.42 5.40 1.25
CA SER A 143 25.40 4.60 0.53
C SER A 143 25.70 3.31 1.28
N PRO A 144 25.53 2.13 0.67
CA PRO A 144 26.08 0.89 1.22
C PRO A 144 27.61 1.00 1.33
N GLU A 145 28.12 0.62 2.48
CA GLU A 145 29.55 0.56 2.77
C GLU A 145 29.90 -0.85 3.22
N SER A 146 31.10 -1.32 2.89
CA SER A 146 31.56 -2.60 3.35
C SER A 146 33.03 -2.56 3.72
N TYR A 147 33.36 -3.32 4.73
CA TYR A 147 34.73 -3.52 5.21
C TYR A 147 34.98 -5.01 5.34
N SER A 148 36.16 -5.45 4.90
CA SER A 148 36.63 -6.80 5.14
C SER A 148 38.02 -6.74 5.79
N GLY A 149 38.26 -7.62 6.75
CA GLY A 149 39.51 -7.65 7.49
C GLY A 149 39.68 -8.96 8.24
N ILE A 150 40.71 -8.99 9.09
CA ILE A 150 40.94 -10.10 10.02
C ILE A 150 40.80 -9.51 11.40
N ASP A 151 40.01 -10.16 12.27
CA ASP A 151 39.84 -9.77 13.67
C ASP A 151 41.10 -10.11 14.51
N ASP A 152 41.06 -9.75 15.79
CA ASP A 152 42.17 -9.99 16.72
C ASP A 152 42.43 -11.47 16.99
N GLU A 153 41.44 -12.34 16.68
CA GLU A 153 41.51 -13.79 16.83
C GLU A 153 41.95 -14.50 15.52
N GLY A 154 42.09 -13.74 14.43
CA GLY A 154 42.56 -14.23 13.16
C GLY A 154 41.44 -14.74 12.22
N HIS A 155 40.19 -14.43 12.54
CA HIS A 155 39.06 -14.78 11.69
C HIS A 155 38.80 -13.71 10.63
N PHE A 156 38.37 -14.14 9.46
CA PHE A 156 37.91 -13.20 8.44
C PHE A 156 36.57 -12.58 8.85
N VAL A 157 36.51 -11.26 8.86
CA VAL A 157 35.30 -10.49 9.21
C VAL A 157 34.88 -9.66 8.01
N TYR A 158 33.60 -9.72 7.69
CA TYR A 158 32.95 -8.83 6.73
C TYR A 158 31.87 -8.04 7.44
N MET A 159 31.94 -6.73 7.37
CA MET A 159 31.01 -5.79 7.99
C MET A 159 30.57 -4.77 6.98
N GLY A 160 29.36 -4.25 7.13
CA GLY A 160 28.91 -3.16 6.28
C GLY A 160 27.48 -2.73 6.53
N THR A 161 27.05 -1.78 5.72
CA THR A 161 25.68 -1.32 5.65
C THR A 161 25.06 -1.76 4.33
N SER A 162 23.79 -2.16 4.34
CA SER A 162 23.08 -2.64 3.16
C SER A 162 21.58 -2.48 3.32
N TRP A 163 20.86 -2.70 2.23
CA TRP A 163 19.41 -2.79 2.24
C TRP A 163 18.96 -4.20 2.61
N LEU A 164 18.26 -4.31 3.73
CA LEU A 164 17.69 -5.56 4.21
C LEU A 164 16.21 -5.61 3.84
N GLN A 165 15.79 -6.71 3.23
CA GLN A 165 14.38 -6.96 2.93
C GLN A 165 13.74 -7.73 4.08
N LEU A 166 12.75 -7.12 4.71
CA LEU A 166 12.00 -7.66 5.83
C LEU A 166 10.54 -7.83 5.45
N TRP A 167 9.89 -8.78 6.07
CA TRP A 167 8.45 -8.94 5.97
C TRP A 167 7.85 -9.40 7.28
N GLY A 168 6.53 -9.27 7.42
CA GLY A 168 5.82 -9.77 8.58
C GLY A 168 4.32 -9.53 8.48
N THR A 169 3.60 -10.00 9.47
CA THR A 169 2.15 -9.81 9.61
C THR A 169 1.85 -9.23 10.98
N GLY A 170 0.87 -8.34 11.04
CA GLY A 170 0.42 -7.70 12.27
C GLY A 170 -0.76 -6.79 11.97
N GLU A 171 -1.64 -6.58 12.94
CA GLU A 171 -2.75 -5.62 12.83
C GLU A 171 -2.25 -4.18 12.87
N SER A 172 -1.19 -3.94 13.63
CA SER A 172 -0.48 -2.66 13.69
C SER A 172 1.00 -2.84 13.36
N LEU A 173 1.67 -1.75 12.98
CA LEU A 173 3.10 -1.74 12.66
C LEU A 173 3.96 -2.21 13.84
N THR A 174 3.55 -1.91 15.07
CA THR A 174 4.24 -2.34 16.31
C THR A 174 4.07 -3.82 16.62
N ASP A 175 3.05 -4.46 16.05
CA ASP A 175 2.76 -5.88 16.29
C ASP A 175 3.33 -6.78 15.18
N VAL A 176 4.00 -6.19 14.18
CA VAL A 176 4.60 -6.96 13.09
C VAL A 176 5.75 -7.80 13.62
N GLY A 177 5.64 -9.11 13.48
CA GLY A 177 6.75 -10.03 13.70
C GLY A 177 7.69 -9.98 12.48
N TRP A 178 8.64 -9.05 12.51
CA TRP A 178 9.57 -8.87 11.41
C TRP A 178 10.55 -10.04 11.28
N ALA A 179 10.75 -10.50 10.05
CA ALA A 179 11.76 -11.49 9.69
C ALA A 179 12.40 -11.09 8.35
N MET A 180 13.64 -11.49 8.14
CA MET A 180 14.27 -11.36 6.82
C MET A 180 13.55 -12.25 5.82
N THR A 181 13.43 -11.77 4.58
CA THR A 181 12.89 -12.62 3.51
C THR A 181 13.91 -13.68 3.12
N PRO A 182 13.49 -14.94 2.94
CA PRO A 182 14.42 -16.01 2.57
C PRO A 182 14.89 -15.94 1.13
N ASN A 183 14.25 -15.10 0.32
CA ASN A 183 14.51 -14.98 -1.12
C ASN A 183 14.85 -13.51 -1.45
N GLY A 184 15.54 -13.31 -2.58
CA GLY A 184 15.71 -11.99 -3.16
C GLY A 184 14.38 -11.38 -3.65
N ILE A 185 14.46 -10.16 -4.15
CA ILE A 185 13.30 -9.36 -4.56
C ILE A 185 12.43 -10.07 -5.62
N ASP A 186 13.03 -10.81 -6.57
CA ASP A 186 12.32 -11.58 -7.60
C ASP A 186 11.59 -12.80 -7.04
N GLY A 187 12.12 -13.40 -5.99
CA GLY A 187 11.58 -14.61 -5.36
C GLY A 187 10.59 -14.31 -4.23
N THR A 188 10.34 -13.05 -3.91
CA THR A 188 9.43 -12.65 -2.85
C THR A 188 8.07 -12.28 -3.43
N PHE A 189 7.04 -13.04 -3.05
CA PHE A 189 5.64 -12.83 -3.45
C PHE A 189 4.82 -12.55 -2.18
N PRO A 190 4.34 -11.33 -2.00
CA PRO A 190 3.63 -11.00 -0.78
C PRO A 190 2.24 -11.64 -0.72
N THR A 191 1.73 -11.81 0.49
CA THR A 191 0.37 -12.26 0.76
C THR A 191 -0.46 -11.12 1.33
N ASN A 192 -1.80 -11.24 1.21
CA ASN A 192 -2.72 -10.22 1.70
C ASN A 192 -2.52 -9.93 3.20
N GLY A 193 -2.43 -8.65 3.54
CA GLY A 193 -2.27 -8.18 4.91
C GLY A 193 -0.83 -8.17 5.44
N GLN A 194 0.16 -8.47 4.59
CA GLN A 194 1.57 -8.36 4.97
C GLN A 194 2.08 -6.92 4.97
N TRP A 195 3.08 -6.72 5.82
CA TRP A 195 3.98 -5.58 5.81
C TRP A 195 5.29 -6.03 5.19
N VAL A 196 5.82 -5.27 4.24
CA VAL A 196 7.12 -5.49 3.61
C VAL A 196 7.95 -4.23 3.80
N CYS A 197 9.19 -4.39 4.19
CA CYS A 197 10.08 -3.28 4.45
C CYS A 197 11.44 -3.52 3.81
N TRP A 198 11.98 -2.51 3.13
CA TRP A 198 13.40 -2.39 2.87
C TRP A 198 13.97 -1.42 3.88
N ARG A 199 14.89 -1.93 4.67
CA ARG A 199 15.58 -1.13 5.67
C ARG A 199 17.05 -1.06 5.37
N PHE A 200 17.59 0.14 5.38
CA PHE A 200 19.01 0.37 5.37
C PHE A 200 19.58 0.12 6.78
N GLY A 201 20.57 -0.76 6.90
CA GLY A 201 21.08 -1.15 8.22
C GLY A 201 22.43 -1.87 8.17
N ASP A 202 22.99 -2.04 9.36
CA ASP A 202 24.28 -2.68 9.55
C ASP A 202 24.14 -4.21 9.57
N TYR A 203 25.16 -4.88 9.07
CA TYR A 203 25.33 -6.33 9.19
C TYR A 203 26.78 -6.69 9.46
N SER A 204 27.01 -7.87 10.06
CA SER A 204 28.32 -8.42 10.28
C SER A 204 28.30 -9.93 10.07
N THR A 205 29.38 -10.45 9.49
CA THR A 205 29.60 -11.88 9.31
C THR A 205 31.05 -12.21 9.63
N THR A 206 31.27 -13.20 10.50
CA THR A 206 32.60 -13.69 10.87
C THR A 206 32.79 -15.12 10.33
N TYR A 207 33.80 -15.32 9.51
CA TYR A 207 34.16 -16.63 8.95
C TYR A 207 35.30 -17.24 9.77
N GLY A 208 35.16 -18.52 10.13
CA GLY A 208 36.09 -19.22 11.00
C GLY A 208 37.47 -19.40 10.44
N ASP A 209 37.58 -19.73 9.19
CA ASP A 209 38.85 -19.75 8.49
C ASP A 209 38.68 -19.48 6.99
N MET A 210 39.77 -19.06 6.38
CA MET A 210 39.78 -18.65 4.97
C MET A 210 39.68 -19.83 3.99
N GLU A 211 39.91 -21.06 4.43
CA GLU A 211 39.88 -22.25 3.57
C GLU A 211 38.45 -22.87 3.58
N THR A 212 37.82 -22.93 4.74
CA THR A 212 36.49 -23.57 4.87
C THR A 212 35.34 -22.61 4.63
N TRP A 213 35.56 -21.30 4.78
CA TRP A 213 34.51 -20.26 4.73
C TRP A 213 33.35 -20.53 5.70
N GLU A 214 33.65 -21.19 6.80
CA GLU A 214 32.64 -21.49 7.80
C GLU A 214 32.29 -20.21 8.57
N VAL A 215 30.99 -19.85 8.54
CA VAL A 215 30.47 -18.70 9.27
C VAL A 215 30.39 -19.06 10.75
N ILE A 216 31.16 -18.33 11.58
CA ILE A 216 31.16 -18.49 13.05
C ILE A 216 30.04 -17.65 13.65
N ASP A 217 29.87 -16.41 13.17
CA ASP A 217 28.88 -15.48 13.66
C ASP A 217 28.28 -14.68 12.48
N GLU A 218 26.98 -14.50 12.47
CA GLU A 218 26.26 -13.70 11.50
C GLU A 218 25.26 -12.84 12.25
N GLY A 219 25.52 -11.55 12.28
CA GLY A 219 24.68 -10.56 12.95
C GLY A 219 24.08 -9.57 11.96
N TYR A 220 22.76 -9.41 12.02
CA TYR A 220 22.04 -8.34 11.34
C TYR A 220 21.43 -7.44 12.40
N TRP A 221 21.99 -6.22 12.51
CA TRP A 221 21.47 -5.25 13.46
C TRP A 221 20.43 -4.38 12.78
N PHE A 222 19.17 -4.65 13.06
CA PHE A 222 18.09 -3.76 12.70
C PHE A 222 17.29 -3.44 13.96
N GLU A 223 17.24 -2.18 14.29
CA GLU A 223 16.31 -1.73 15.31
C GLU A 223 14.87 -1.83 14.79
N PRO A 224 13.88 -2.03 15.66
CA PRO A 224 12.47 -1.94 15.24
C PRO A 224 12.19 -0.63 14.52
N ILE A 225 11.36 -0.67 13.51
CA ILE A 225 10.91 0.52 12.79
C ILE A 225 10.05 1.36 13.73
N ASN A 226 10.64 2.42 14.32
CA ASN A 226 10.00 3.18 15.40
C ASN A 226 9.11 4.31 14.90
N ALA A 227 9.34 4.84 13.71
CA ALA A 227 8.59 5.95 13.15
C ALA A 227 8.54 5.86 11.63
N THR A 228 7.48 5.28 11.11
CA THR A 228 7.19 5.27 9.69
C THR A 228 6.09 6.28 9.39
N TYR A 229 6.23 7.02 8.32
CA TYR A 229 5.29 8.03 7.87
C TYR A 229 4.56 7.58 6.61
N ALA A 230 3.33 8.03 6.43
CA ALA A 230 2.62 7.76 5.19
C ALA A 230 3.27 8.52 4.03
N ALA A 231 3.59 7.83 2.95
CA ALA A 231 3.95 8.48 1.71
C ALA A 231 2.76 9.28 1.19
N ILE A 232 2.99 10.55 0.83
CA ILE A 232 1.98 11.44 0.26
C ILE A 232 2.50 11.84 -1.11
N PRO A 233 1.74 11.64 -2.21
CA PRO A 233 2.22 12.00 -3.54
C PRO A 233 2.66 13.47 -3.61
N GLY A 234 3.68 13.79 -4.37
CA GLY A 234 4.11 15.16 -4.62
C GLY A 234 3.00 16.05 -5.19
N ALA A 235 3.14 17.36 -5.11
CA ALA A 235 2.08 18.31 -5.45
C ALA A 235 1.55 18.16 -6.89
N ALA A 236 2.45 17.99 -7.86
CA ALA A 236 2.09 17.77 -9.26
C ALA A 236 1.33 16.44 -9.44
N ARG A 237 1.74 15.40 -8.74
CA ARG A 237 1.09 14.08 -8.77
C ARG A 237 -0.27 14.12 -8.12
N ARG A 238 -0.43 14.77 -6.98
CA ARG A 238 -1.72 14.95 -6.29
C ARG A 238 -2.78 15.60 -7.17
N ALA A 239 -2.37 16.55 -8.00
CA ALA A 239 -3.28 17.26 -8.89
C ALA A 239 -3.96 16.37 -9.95
N VAL A 240 -3.40 15.19 -10.24
CA VAL A 240 -3.89 14.25 -11.25
C VAL A 240 -4.43 12.93 -10.65
N LEU A 241 -4.47 12.79 -9.34
CA LEU A 241 -4.96 11.58 -8.66
C LEU A 241 -6.34 11.79 -8.04
N PRO A 242 -7.23 10.77 -8.10
CA PRO A 242 -8.44 10.77 -7.31
C PRO A 242 -8.11 10.53 -5.81
N ALA A 243 -8.91 11.15 -4.91
CA ALA A 243 -8.72 11.01 -3.49
C ALA A 243 -10.04 10.78 -2.75
N VAL A 244 -10.00 10.01 -1.66
CA VAL A 244 -11.10 9.82 -0.71
C VAL A 244 -10.63 10.36 0.65
N GLY A 245 -11.16 11.50 1.06
CA GLY A 245 -10.61 12.25 2.19
C GLY A 245 -9.18 12.69 1.88
N ASN A 246 -8.21 12.25 2.70
CA ASN A 246 -6.79 12.55 2.55
C ASN A 246 -5.96 11.36 1.99
N VAL A 247 -6.64 10.36 1.42
CA VAL A 247 -6.01 9.16 0.84
C VAL A 247 -6.07 9.24 -0.67
N TYR A 248 -4.92 9.14 -1.32
CA TYR A 248 -4.75 9.21 -2.76
C TYR A 248 -4.67 7.81 -3.38
N TYR A 249 -5.22 7.66 -4.57
CA TYR A 249 -5.25 6.38 -5.28
C TYR A 249 -4.68 6.55 -6.69
N ALA A 250 -3.77 5.68 -7.06
CA ALA A 250 -3.23 5.67 -8.43
C ALA A 250 -4.25 5.18 -9.46
N SER A 251 -5.34 4.54 -9.03
CA SER A 251 -6.43 4.02 -9.88
C SER A 251 -7.77 4.63 -9.50
N LEU A 252 -8.56 5.06 -10.50
CA LEU A 252 -9.95 5.47 -10.33
C LEU A 252 -10.78 4.37 -9.67
N LYS A 253 -10.65 3.13 -10.16
CA LYS A 253 -11.37 1.99 -9.60
C LYS A 253 -11.06 1.79 -8.12
N ALA A 254 -9.78 1.88 -7.72
CA ALA A 254 -9.40 1.76 -6.32
C ALA A 254 -10.01 2.88 -5.45
N ALA A 255 -10.10 4.11 -5.97
CA ALA A 255 -10.76 5.21 -5.28
C ALA A 255 -12.27 4.95 -5.12
N PHE A 256 -12.94 4.44 -6.15
CA PHE A 256 -14.35 4.05 -6.09
C PHE A 256 -14.60 2.90 -5.10
N ASP A 257 -13.74 1.88 -5.09
CA ASP A 257 -13.83 0.79 -4.12
C ASP A 257 -13.63 1.28 -2.67
N ALA A 258 -12.79 2.29 -2.47
CA ALA A 258 -12.55 2.91 -1.17
C ALA A 258 -13.68 3.88 -0.73
N ALA A 259 -14.43 4.42 -1.69
CA ALA A 259 -15.51 5.38 -1.42
C ALA A 259 -16.87 4.73 -1.13
N ARG A 260 -16.94 3.42 -1.06
CA ARG A 260 -18.16 2.69 -0.70
C ARG A 260 -18.73 3.23 0.62
N GLY A 261 -20.05 3.14 0.77
CA GLY A 261 -20.77 3.78 1.88
C GLY A 261 -21.06 5.26 1.65
N GLY A 262 -21.07 5.73 0.39
CA GLY A 262 -21.45 7.11 0.02
C GLY A 262 -20.39 8.15 0.32
N ARG A 263 -19.13 7.75 0.55
CA ARG A 263 -18.01 8.69 0.73
C ARG A 263 -17.72 9.44 -0.56
N GLU A 264 -17.28 10.69 -0.42
CA GLU A 264 -16.92 11.52 -1.57
C GLU A 264 -15.53 11.15 -2.11
N ILE A 265 -15.44 11.17 -3.45
CA ILE A 265 -14.20 11.07 -4.20
C ILE A 265 -13.91 12.45 -4.77
N ALA A 266 -12.83 13.07 -4.34
CA ALA A 266 -12.29 14.25 -5.00
C ALA A 266 -11.67 13.81 -6.34
N LEU A 267 -12.14 14.39 -7.44
CA LEU A 267 -11.62 14.12 -8.78
C LEU A 267 -10.57 15.16 -9.17
N PRO A 268 -9.55 14.77 -9.96
CA PRO A 268 -8.65 15.71 -10.59
C PRO A 268 -9.39 16.76 -11.41
N ALA A 269 -8.83 17.96 -11.52
CA ALA A 269 -9.45 19.07 -12.28
C ALA A 269 -9.69 18.74 -13.76
N ALA A 270 -8.87 17.87 -14.35
CA ALA A 270 -9.01 17.40 -15.73
C ALA A 270 -10.00 16.24 -15.91
N ALA A 271 -10.66 15.78 -14.83
CA ALA A 271 -11.61 14.69 -14.92
C ALA A 271 -12.91 15.12 -15.62
N THR A 272 -13.45 14.22 -16.43
CA THR A 272 -14.75 14.37 -17.08
C THR A 272 -15.69 13.27 -16.63
N VAL A 273 -16.96 13.61 -16.42
CA VAL A 273 -18.02 12.69 -16.01
C VAL A 273 -19.08 12.62 -17.10
N ASP A 274 -19.28 11.45 -17.69
CA ASP A 274 -20.36 11.19 -18.62
C ASP A 274 -21.43 10.28 -17.98
N GLY A 275 -22.52 10.88 -17.55
CA GLY A 275 -23.64 10.17 -16.94
C GLY A 275 -24.36 9.23 -17.89
N ALA A 276 -24.33 9.46 -19.22
CA ALA A 276 -25.01 8.61 -20.21
C ALA A 276 -24.29 7.28 -20.39
N SER A 277 -22.97 7.31 -20.46
CA SER A 277 -22.15 6.09 -20.52
C SER A 277 -21.76 5.54 -19.16
N ARG A 278 -22.08 6.24 -18.08
CA ARG A 278 -21.62 5.94 -16.70
C ARG A 278 -20.10 5.86 -16.61
N THR A 279 -19.41 6.81 -17.20
CA THR A 279 -17.95 6.78 -17.30
C THR A 279 -17.34 8.04 -16.71
N ILE A 280 -16.29 7.87 -15.92
CA ILE A 280 -15.38 8.94 -15.52
C ILE A 280 -14.07 8.71 -16.25
N THR A 281 -13.55 9.79 -16.85
CA THR A 281 -12.23 9.78 -17.48
C THR A 281 -11.39 10.85 -16.81
N VAL A 282 -10.19 10.46 -16.36
CA VAL A 282 -9.15 11.38 -15.93
C VAL A 282 -8.18 11.53 -17.10
N GLY A 283 -7.88 12.77 -17.50
CA GLY A 283 -6.90 13.07 -18.53
C GLY A 283 -5.51 12.53 -18.19
N GLU A 284 -4.53 12.85 -19.04
CA GLU A 284 -3.16 12.35 -18.89
C GLU A 284 -2.66 12.46 -17.45
N THR A 285 -2.29 11.31 -16.88
CA THR A 285 -1.53 11.22 -15.64
C THR A 285 -0.08 11.60 -15.95
N SER A 286 0.76 11.78 -14.93
CA SER A 286 2.19 12.05 -15.14
C SER A 286 2.93 10.94 -15.91
N SER A 287 2.32 9.76 -16.06
CA SER A 287 2.80 8.66 -16.92
C SER A 287 2.30 8.73 -18.36
N GLY A 288 1.52 9.75 -18.72
CA GLY A 288 0.98 9.90 -20.09
C GLY A 288 -0.30 9.09 -20.37
N ASP A 289 -0.77 8.29 -19.42
CA ASP A 289 -1.93 7.43 -19.59
C ASP A 289 -3.22 8.10 -19.09
N SER A 290 -4.26 8.12 -19.90
CA SER A 290 -5.61 8.45 -19.44
C SER A 290 -6.22 7.24 -18.73
N GLN A 291 -6.89 7.49 -17.60
CA GLN A 291 -7.66 6.46 -16.92
C GLN A 291 -9.15 6.65 -17.19
N SER A 292 -9.84 5.55 -17.43
CA SER A 292 -11.30 5.54 -17.56
C SER A 292 -11.89 4.49 -16.68
N TYR A 293 -12.95 4.83 -15.96
CA TYR A 293 -13.69 3.92 -15.11
C TYR A 293 -15.18 4.03 -15.38
N GLN A 294 -15.81 2.91 -15.71
CA GLN A 294 -17.25 2.80 -15.87
C GLN A 294 -17.84 2.28 -14.57
N TRP A 295 -18.64 3.12 -13.88
CA TRP A 295 -19.30 2.68 -12.66
C TRP A 295 -20.48 1.76 -12.94
N PRO A 296 -20.71 0.78 -12.05
CA PRO A 296 -21.80 -0.20 -12.21
C PRO A 296 -23.19 0.43 -12.23
N GLU A 297 -24.14 -0.24 -12.92
CA GLU A 297 -25.50 0.26 -13.08
C GLU A 297 -26.35 0.32 -11.81
N TRP A 298 -25.92 -0.37 -10.77
CA TRP A 298 -26.57 -0.33 -9.45
C TRP A 298 -26.14 0.83 -8.57
N TYR A 299 -25.34 1.73 -9.13
CA TYR A 299 -25.02 3.00 -8.47
C TYR A 299 -25.57 4.19 -9.23
N ASP A 300 -26.13 5.13 -8.50
CA ASP A 300 -26.35 6.50 -8.95
C ASP A 300 -25.16 7.34 -8.54
N LEU A 301 -24.65 8.17 -9.46
CA LEU A 301 -23.57 9.09 -9.21
C LEU A 301 -24.14 10.48 -8.94
N VAL A 302 -23.73 11.09 -7.82
CA VAL A 302 -24.04 12.47 -7.48
C VAL A 302 -22.75 13.28 -7.59
N GLN A 303 -22.78 14.33 -8.42
CA GLN A 303 -21.63 15.21 -8.60
C GLN A 303 -21.84 16.48 -7.77
N ASN A 304 -20.84 16.81 -6.93
CA ASN A 304 -20.77 17.98 -6.08
C ASN A 304 -19.51 18.80 -6.43
N GLY A 305 -19.62 19.69 -7.41
CA GLY A 305 -18.44 20.44 -7.89
C GLY A 305 -17.38 19.53 -8.50
N SER A 306 -16.19 19.47 -7.89
CA SER A 306 -15.07 18.59 -8.28
C SER A 306 -15.10 17.23 -7.59
N SER A 307 -16.11 16.96 -6.76
CA SER A 307 -16.25 15.65 -6.08
C SER A 307 -17.43 14.89 -6.64
N VAL A 308 -17.38 13.56 -6.52
CA VAL A 308 -18.48 12.65 -6.82
C VAL A 308 -18.69 11.69 -5.66
N SER A 309 -19.93 11.24 -5.49
CA SER A 309 -20.28 10.14 -4.58
C SER A 309 -21.18 9.14 -5.27
N LEU A 310 -21.12 7.88 -4.85
CA LEU A 310 -21.96 6.80 -5.35
C LEU A 310 -22.96 6.38 -4.27
N THR A 311 -24.22 6.22 -4.67
CA THR A 311 -25.28 5.68 -3.81
C THR A 311 -25.93 4.48 -4.49
N LEU A 312 -26.21 3.43 -3.72
CA LEU A 312 -26.93 2.29 -4.24
C LEU A 312 -28.34 2.70 -4.67
N ASN A 313 -28.72 2.32 -5.88
CA ASN A 313 -30.05 2.58 -6.44
C ASN A 313 -30.99 1.35 -6.36
N ALA A 314 -32.16 1.45 -6.96
CA ALA A 314 -33.16 0.39 -6.92
C ALA A 314 -32.72 -0.93 -7.58
N VAL A 315 -31.76 -0.89 -8.52
CA VAL A 315 -31.20 -2.10 -9.17
C VAL A 315 -30.46 -2.98 -8.16
N ALA A 316 -29.83 -2.38 -7.12
CA ALA A 316 -29.16 -3.12 -6.08
C ALA A 316 -30.12 -3.90 -5.15
N THR A 317 -31.43 -3.59 -5.18
CA THR A 317 -32.41 -4.21 -4.28
C THR A 317 -32.69 -5.65 -4.69
N PRO A 318 -32.47 -6.64 -3.82
CA PRO A 318 -32.70 -8.04 -4.15
C PRO A 318 -34.19 -8.33 -4.36
N THR A 319 -34.48 -9.24 -5.28
CA THR A 319 -35.84 -9.71 -5.52
C THR A 319 -36.09 -11.05 -4.82
N PHE A 320 -37.35 -11.30 -4.43
CA PHE A 320 -37.78 -12.54 -3.80
C PHE A 320 -38.70 -13.31 -4.76
N THR A 321 -38.29 -13.50 -6.00
CA THR A 321 -39.03 -14.37 -6.93
C THR A 321 -38.80 -15.81 -6.53
N ALA A 322 -39.87 -16.51 -6.17
CA ALA A 322 -39.85 -17.95 -6.07
C ALA A 322 -39.62 -18.54 -7.47
N ASP A 323 -38.40 -19.03 -7.72
CA ASP A 323 -38.14 -19.84 -8.89
C ASP A 323 -38.71 -21.25 -8.62
N PRO A 324 -39.79 -21.69 -9.32
CA PRO A 324 -40.36 -23.00 -9.11
C PRO A 324 -39.42 -24.15 -9.51
N ALA A 325 -38.34 -23.86 -10.25
CA ALA A 325 -37.31 -24.82 -10.64
C ALA A 325 -36.14 -24.91 -9.61
N SER A 326 -36.03 -23.97 -8.69
CA SER A 326 -34.99 -23.99 -7.67
C SER A 326 -35.37 -24.85 -6.48
N ALA A 327 -34.52 -25.81 -6.12
CA ALA A 327 -34.68 -26.62 -4.90
C ALA A 327 -34.50 -25.77 -3.60
N MET A 328 -33.98 -24.54 -3.71
CA MET A 328 -33.86 -23.61 -2.60
C MET A 328 -35.12 -22.79 -2.44
N LYS A 329 -35.77 -22.92 -1.30
CA LYS A 329 -36.85 -22.01 -0.91
C LYS A 329 -36.26 -20.68 -0.51
N PRO A 330 -36.79 -19.53 -1.03
CA PRO A 330 -36.27 -18.20 -0.69
C PRO A 330 -36.43 -17.85 0.81
N PHE A 331 -37.23 -18.63 1.52
CA PHE A 331 -37.48 -18.48 2.96
C PHE A 331 -37.73 -19.83 3.60
N SER A 332 -37.04 -20.17 4.67
CA SER A 332 -37.26 -21.35 5.48
C SER A 332 -37.14 -21.05 6.98
N VAL A 333 -37.89 -21.79 7.80
CA VAL A 333 -37.83 -21.74 9.26
C VAL A 333 -37.52 -23.14 9.76
N ASP A 334 -36.45 -23.27 10.53
CA ASP A 334 -36.09 -24.52 11.19
C ASP A 334 -35.80 -24.22 12.68
N GLY A 335 -36.68 -24.72 13.54
CA GLY A 335 -36.65 -24.42 14.97
C GLY A 335 -36.73 -22.91 15.24
N ASP A 336 -35.69 -22.37 15.88
CA ASP A 336 -35.56 -20.95 16.21
C ASP A 336 -34.73 -20.17 15.17
N LYS A 337 -34.42 -20.78 14.03
CA LYS A 337 -33.62 -20.19 12.96
C LYS A 337 -34.46 -19.88 11.72
N VAL A 338 -34.24 -18.70 11.17
CA VAL A 338 -34.79 -18.25 9.90
C VAL A 338 -33.66 -18.13 8.90
N THR A 339 -33.83 -18.72 7.72
CA THR A 339 -32.90 -18.64 6.62
C THR A 339 -33.59 -17.98 5.43
N VAL A 340 -32.93 -17.00 4.82
CA VAL A 340 -33.41 -16.27 3.65
C VAL A 340 -32.34 -16.33 2.56
N VAL A 341 -32.75 -16.71 1.35
CA VAL A 341 -31.90 -16.72 0.15
C VAL A 341 -32.53 -15.77 -0.88
N PRO A 342 -32.07 -14.51 -0.94
CA PRO A 342 -32.57 -13.56 -1.92
C PRO A 342 -32.07 -13.91 -3.32
N GLY A 343 -32.89 -13.64 -4.33
CA GLY A 343 -32.50 -13.71 -5.73
C GLY A 343 -31.91 -12.39 -6.23
N ASN A 344 -31.26 -12.45 -7.39
CA ASN A 344 -30.64 -11.28 -8.05
C ASN A 344 -29.67 -10.51 -7.14
N VAL A 345 -28.84 -11.23 -6.38
CA VAL A 345 -27.80 -10.62 -5.57
C VAL A 345 -26.62 -10.21 -6.46
N ILE A 346 -26.00 -9.10 -6.08
CA ILE A 346 -24.85 -8.53 -6.80
C ILE A 346 -23.58 -8.88 -6.03
N ASP A 347 -22.65 -9.53 -6.70
CA ASP A 347 -21.36 -9.91 -6.10
C ASP A 347 -20.62 -8.69 -5.57
N GLY A 348 -20.05 -8.85 -4.38
CA GLY A 348 -19.31 -7.81 -3.71
C GLY A 348 -20.15 -6.85 -2.88
N LEU A 349 -21.49 -6.86 -2.98
CA LEU A 349 -22.36 -6.16 -2.04
C LEU A 349 -22.63 -7.00 -0.80
N TYR A 350 -22.97 -6.32 0.29
CA TYR A 350 -23.31 -6.92 1.58
C TYR A 350 -24.83 -6.95 1.76
N TYR A 351 -25.33 -8.04 2.26
CA TYR A 351 -26.74 -8.25 2.54
C TYR A 351 -26.92 -8.59 4.01
N GLY A 352 -27.91 -7.96 4.62
CA GLY A 352 -28.25 -8.17 6.03
C GLY A 352 -29.73 -8.45 6.21
N LEU A 353 -30.08 -9.31 7.15
CA LEU A 353 -31.46 -9.65 7.47
C LEU A 353 -31.95 -8.84 8.67
N LEU A 354 -32.87 -7.91 8.40
CA LEU A 354 -33.58 -7.17 9.45
C LEU A 354 -34.79 -7.98 9.93
N SER A 355 -35.08 -7.89 11.21
CA SER A 355 -36.24 -8.55 11.81
C SER A 355 -37.07 -7.59 12.65
N ALA A 356 -38.37 -7.83 12.72
CA ALA A 356 -39.28 -7.13 13.60
C ALA A 356 -40.32 -8.09 14.20
N THR A 357 -40.66 -7.92 15.45
CA THR A 357 -41.80 -8.61 16.11
C THR A 357 -43.09 -7.83 15.99
N ASP A 358 -42.99 -6.53 15.73
CA ASP A 358 -44.10 -5.58 15.58
C ASP A 358 -43.71 -4.52 14.55
N LEU A 359 -44.42 -4.45 13.44
CA LEU A 359 -44.15 -3.49 12.36
C LEU A 359 -44.25 -2.03 12.80
N ALA A 360 -45.08 -1.74 13.82
CA ALA A 360 -45.22 -0.39 14.35
C ALA A 360 -43.95 0.11 15.07
N LYS A 361 -43.13 -0.81 15.54
CA LYS A 361 -41.82 -0.52 16.18
C LYS A 361 -40.66 -0.47 15.21
N GLY A 362 -40.90 -0.79 13.94
CA GLY A 362 -39.89 -0.86 12.91
C GLY A 362 -39.01 -2.11 12.95
N PHE A 363 -38.07 -2.19 12.02
CA PHE A 363 -37.10 -3.28 11.93
C PHE A 363 -35.84 -2.96 12.73
N SER A 364 -35.28 -4.00 13.37
CA SER A 364 -33.93 -3.90 13.95
C SER A 364 -32.89 -3.93 12.85
N GLU A 365 -31.76 -3.25 13.05
CA GLU A 365 -30.63 -3.35 12.12
C GLU A 365 -30.09 -4.79 12.07
N PRO A 366 -29.50 -5.20 10.94
CA PRO A 366 -28.89 -6.52 10.80
C PRO A 366 -27.76 -6.70 11.81
N LYS A 367 -27.71 -7.85 12.46
CA LYS A 367 -26.59 -8.22 13.35
C LYS A 367 -25.39 -8.76 12.58
N ILE A 368 -25.61 -9.26 11.38
CA ILE A 368 -24.64 -9.89 10.53
C ILE A 368 -24.86 -9.39 9.11
N TRP A 369 -23.77 -8.95 8.49
CA TRP A 369 -23.70 -8.64 7.08
C TRP A 369 -22.93 -9.74 6.36
N VAL A 370 -23.51 -10.27 5.28
CA VAL A 370 -22.90 -11.31 4.46
C VAL A 370 -22.61 -10.75 3.08
N ARG A 371 -21.39 -10.86 2.64
CA ARG A 371 -20.98 -10.46 1.29
C ARG A 371 -21.48 -11.49 0.28
N ALA A 372 -22.07 -11.03 -0.80
CA ALA A 372 -22.48 -11.92 -1.89
C ALA A 372 -21.28 -12.33 -2.73
N GLU A 373 -21.22 -13.62 -3.05
CA GLU A 373 -20.19 -14.22 -3.88
C GLU A 373 -20.82 -15.25 -4.82
N ASN A 374 -20.36 -15.28 -6.07
CA ASN A 374 -20.87 -16.19 -7.11
C ASN A 374 -22.39 -16.10 -7.31
N GLY A 375 -22.94 -14.90 -7.27
CA GLY A 375 -24.38 -14.66 -7.45
C GLY A 375 -25.26 -15.19 -6.34
N SER A 376 -24.70 -15.46 -5.14
CA SER A 376 -25.42 -16.08 -4.03
C SER A 376 -25.09 -15.45 -2.68
N VAL A 377 -26.10 -15.45 -1.80
CA VAL A 377 -25.94 -15.12 -0.38
C VAL A 377 -26.98 -15.90 0.44
N VAL A 378 -26.58 -16.38 1.60
CA VAL A 378 -27.46 -17.03 2.57
C VAL A 378 -27.48 -16.19 3.83
N LEU A 379 -28.67 -15.71 4.20
CA LEU A 379 -28.88 -14.87 5.37
C LEU A 379 -29.58 -15.66 6.46
N GLU A 380 -29.08 -15.58 7.68
CA GLU A 380 -29.59 -16.30 8.82
C GLU A 380 -29.87 -15.36 9.99
N ALA A 381 -30.98 -15.55 10.66
CA ALA A 381 -31.31 -14.82 11.87
C ALA A 381 -32.06 -15.71 12.88
N ALA A 382 -32.03 -15.33 14.13
CA ALA A 382 -32.92 -15.92 15.13
C ALA A 382 -34.38 -15.57 14.81
N LYS A 383 -35.30 -16.51 15.05
CA LYS A 383 -36.72 -16.30 14.85
C LYS A 383 -37.25 -15.19 15.75
N ALA A 384 -37.90 -14.20 15.15
CA ALA A 384 -38.49 -13.09 15.88
C ALA A 384 -39.88 -13.44 16.41
N GLY A 385 -39.94 -14.18 17.55
CA GLY A 385 -41.20 -14.55 18.18
C GLY A 385 -42.05 -15.56 17.39
N THR A 386 -43.34 -15.62 17.63
CA THR A 386 -44.29 -16.53 16.97
C THR A 386 -44.73 -16.02 15.59
N SER A 387 -44.64 -14.69 15.35
CA SER A 387 -44.96 -14.01 14.10
C SER A 387 -43.93 -12.94 13.85
N GLY A 388 -42.85 -13.29 13.12
CA GLY A 388 -41.77 -12.37 12.78
C GLY A 388 -41.93 -11.80 11.37
N PHE A 389 -41.54 -10.55 11.19
CA PHE A 389 -41.41 -9.88 9.89
C PHE A 389 -39.91 -9.76 9.57
N TYR A 390 -39.57 -9.98 8.31
CA TYR A 390 -38.18 -9.95 7.86
C TYR A 390 -38.06 -9.11 6.59
N LYS A 391 -36.94 -8.37 6.51
CA LYS A 391 -36.59 -7.55 5.34
C LYS A 391 -35.11 -7.70 5.09
N VAL A 392 -34.72 -7.80 3.83
CA VAL A 392 -33.30 -7.74 3.44
C VAL A 392 -32.89 -6.29 3.22
N LYS A 393 -31.77 -5.90 3.81
CA LYS A 393 -31.08 -4.63 3.56
C LYS A 393 -29.84 -4.93 2.72
N VAL A 394 -29.51 -4.06 1.80
CA VAL A 394 -28.29 -4.13 1.00
C VAL A 394 -27.40 -2.95 1.36
N SER A 395 -26.09 -3.19 1.40
CA SER A 395 -25.06 -2.19 1.63
C SER A 395 -23.86 -2.47 0.73
N ASP A 396 -23.12 -1.45 0.37
CA ASP A 396 -21.87 -1.56 -0.37
C ASP A 396 -20.64 -1.60 0.55
N ALA A 397 -20.86 -1.43 1.85
CA ALA A 397 -19.85 -1.59 2.89
C ALA A 397 -20.38 -2.51 4.00
N ALA A 398 -19.51 -3.26 4.67
CA ALA A 398 -19.86 -3.91 5.93
C ALA A 398 -20.02 -2.83 7.00
N GLU A 399 -21.22 -2.68 7.55
CA GLU A 399 -21.52 -1.76 8.65
C GLU A 399 -21.17 -2.39 10.00
#